data_43c8eb990cc9bd4754685a534870c8bb
#
_entry.id   43c8eb990cc9bd4754685a534870c8bb
#
_cell.length_a   1.000
_cell.length_b   1.000
_cell.length_c   1.000
_cell.angle_alpha   90.00
_cell.angle_beta   90.00
_cell.angle_gamma   90.00
#
_symmetry.space_group_name_H-M   'P 1'
#
loop_
_entity.id
_entity.type
_entity.pdbx_description
1 polymer ?
#
loop_
_entity_poly.entity_id
_entity_poly.type
_entity_poly.pdbx_seq_one_letter_code
_entity_poly.pdbx_strand_id
1 'polypeptide(L)'
;MTEATTVSCTFAGTDKTMSFETVRMAPLAGGSVLAQIGRSTVLVTATGAKSPRPGADFFPLTVVIDERMYAAGKIPGSFFRREGRAPESAILTCRLIDRPLRPMFPEGFRNEVHIVGTVVGADMENPHDVLALNGASAALMLSGIPFSGPVGAVRIAWSAAGEWIPHPTYEEGSESAFEM
;
A
#
# COMPACT_ATOMS: atom_id res chain seq x y z
N MET A 1 -14.46 22.88 -3.17
CA MET A 1 -13.92 21.64 -2.60
C MET A 1 -14.16 20.56 -3.65
N THR A 2 -13.14 19.87 -4.07
CA THR A 2 -13.27 18.76 -5.04
C THR A 2 -13.98 17.61 -4.33
N GLU A 3 -15.01 17.07 -4.95
CA GLU A 3 -15.79 15.96 -4.38
C GLU A 3 -14.95 14.68 -4.36
N ALA A 4 -14.98 13.95 -3.24
CA ALA A 4 -14.26 12.70 -3.11
C ALA A 4 -14.88 11.64 -4.03
N THR A 5 -14.06 10.93 -4.77
CA THR A 5 -14.50 9.82 -5.61
C THR A 5 -14.11 8.51 -4.95
N THR A 6 -15.08 7.63 -4.77
CA THR A 6 -14.87 6.28 -4.21
C THR A 6 -15.21 5.22 -5.25
N VAL A 7 -14.30 4.28 -5.42
CA VAL A 7 -14.49 3.09 -6.26
C VAL A 7 -14.27 1.85 -5.41
N SER A 8 -15.09 0.83 -5.57
CA SER A 8 -14.97 -0.43 -4.82
C SER A 8 -15.08 -1.64 -5.73
N CYS A 9 -14.41 -2.72 -5.34
CA CYS A 9 -14.45 -4.00 -6.02
C CYS A 9 -14.56 -5.12 -4.98
N THR A 10 -15.53 -6.00 -5.16
CA THR A 10 -15.67 -7.20 -4.34
C THR A 10 -14.94 -8.36 -5.00
N PHE A 11 -14.15 -9.10 -4.23
CA PHE A 11 -13.42 -10.27 -4.73
C PHE A 11 -14.40 -11.40 -5.04
N ALA A 12 -14.30 -11.95 -6.26
CA ALA A 12 -15.19 -13.02 -6.71
C ALA A 12 -15.12 -14.23 -5.75
N GLY A 13 -16.30 -14.71 -5.35
CA GLY A 13 -16.43 -15.85 -4.43
C GLY A 13 -16.25 -15.49 -2.95
N THR A 14 -16.15 -14.21 -2.61
CA THR A 14 -16.05 -13.73 -1.22
C THR A 14 -17.01 -12.57 -0.96
N ASP A 15 -17.18 -12.22 0.31
CA ASP A 15 -17.84 -10.98 0.77
C ASP A 15 -16.85 -9.81 0.97
N LYS A 16 -15.56 -10.06 0.74
CA LYS A 16 -14.48 -9.07 0.95
C LYS A 16 -14.49 -8.04 -0.17
N THR A 17 -14.56 -6.78 0.21
CA THR A 17 -14.57 -5.64 -0.73
C THR A 17 -13.38 -4.73 -0.45
N MET A 18 -12.63 -4.42 -1.49
CA MET A 18 -11.58 -3.39 -1.45
C MET A 18 -12.14 -2.10 -2.04
N SER A 19 -11.92 -0.98 -1.37
CA SER A 19 -12.31 0.34 -1.83
C SER A 19 -11.15 1.30 -1.89
N PHE A 20 -11.24 2.26 -2.82
CA PHE A 20 -10.27 3.33 -3.01
C PHE A 20 -11.01 4.66 -3.04
N GLU A 21 -10.65 5.57 -2.15
CA GLU A 21 -11.19 6.92 -2.10
C GLU A 21 -10.07 7.92 -2.42
N THR A 22 -10.36 8.89 -3.27
CA THR A 22 -9.38 9.89 -3.73
C THR A 22 -9.79 11.30 -3.32
N VAL A 23 -8.82 12.24 -3.34
CA VAL A 23 -9.01 13.69 -3.18
C VAL A 23 -9.37 14.17 -1.79
N ARG A 24 -9.77 13.30 -0.88
CA ARG A 24 -10.20 13.68 0.48
C ARG A 24 -9.03 14.07 1.39
N MET A 25 -7.94 13.31 1.30
CA MET A 25 -6.78 13.47 2.19
C MET A 25 -5.53 13.78 1.38
N ALA A 26 -4.55 14.43 2.01
CA ALA A 26 -3.24 14.80 1.44
C ALA A 26 -3.32 15.55 0.09
N PRO A 27 -4.05 16.70 0.01
CA PRO A 27 -4.29 17.40 -1.26
C PRO A 27 -3.03 18.04 -1.86
N LEU A 28 -1.92 18.08 -1.14
CA LEU A 28 -0.63 18.60 -1.62
C LEU A 28 0.25 17.50 -2.28
N ALA A 29 -0.12 16.24 -2.16
CA ALA A 29 0.56 15.16 -2.86
C ALA A 29 0.21 15.18 -4.36
N GLY A 30 1.08 14.65 -5.21
CA GLY A 30 0.80 14.48 -6.63
C GLY A 30 -0.40 13.57 -6.87
N GLY A 31 -0.49 12.46 -6.12
CA GLY A 31 -1.64 11.58 -6.05
C GLY A 31 -1.83 11.08 -4.63
N SER A 32 -3.09 10.92 -4.20
CA SER A 32 -3.42 10.39 -2.88
C SER A 32 -4.63 9.46 -2.96
N VAL A 33 -4.56 8.35 -2.26
CA VAL A 33 -5.61 7.33 -2.19
C VAL A 33 -5.75 6.83 -0.77
N LEU A 34 -6.95 6.77 -0.28
CA LEU A 34 -7.31 6.04 0.93
C LEU A 34 -7.83 4.66 0.50
N ALA A 35 -7.02 3.63 0.69
CA ALA A 35 -7.36 2.25 0.38
C ALA A 35 -7.91 1.54 1.62
N GLN A 36 -8.96 0.75 1.48
CA GLN A 36 -9.62 0.08 2.59
C GLN A 36 -10.09 -1.33 2.23
N ILE A 37 -9.93 -2.26 3.17
CA ILE A 37 -10.54 -3.59 3.18
C ILE A 37 -10.99 -3.89 4.62
N GLY A 38 -12.25 -4.27 4.81
CA GLY A 38 -12.81 -4.37 6.15
C GLY A 38 -12.65 -3.04 6.90
N ARG A 39 -11.99 -3.05 8.06
CA ARG A 39 -11.61 -1.85 8.82
C ARG A 39 -10.12 -1.51 8.71
N SER A 40 -9.35 -2.33 7.99
CA SER A 40 -7.96 -2.00 7.66
C SER A 40 -7.93 -0.91 6.60
N THR A 41 -7.22 0.19 6.87
CA THR A 41 -7.21 1.39 6.04
C THR A 41 -5.78 1.93 5.92
N VAL A 42 -5.36 2.20 4.69
CA VAL A 42 -4.04 2.75 4.38
C VAL A 42 -4.19 4.01 3.54
N LEU A 43 -3.66 5.12 4.01
CA LEU A 43 -3.51 6.33 3.21
C LEU A 43 -2.20 6.22 2.42
N VAL A 44 -2.28 6.19 1.11
CA VAL A 44 -1.10 6.16 0.25
C VAL A 44 -0.99 7.43 -0.57
N THR A 45 0.19 8.01 -0.59
CA THR A 45 0.50 9.22 -1.35
C THR A 45 1.67 8.96 -2.29
N ALA A 46 1.63 9.55 -3.49
CA ALA A 46 2.71 9.54 -4.47
C ALA A 46 3.10 10.98 -4.81
N THR A 47 4.39 11.28 -4.72
CA THR A 47 4.94 12.60 -5.02
C THR A 47 6.21 12.44 -5.85
N GLY A 48 6.31 13.19 -6.95
CA GLY A 48 7.47 13.20 -7.83
C GLY A 48 8.15 14.55 -7.85
N ALA A 49 9.48 14.56 -7.87
CA ALA A 49 10.27 15.76 -8.12
C ALA A 49 10.06 16.24 -9.56
N LYS A 50 10.04 17.56 -9.78
CA LYS A 50 9.86 18.16 -11.11
C LYS A 50 11.07 17.96 -12.03
N SER A 51 12.25 17.76 -11.46
CA SER A 51 13.51 17.56 -12.18
C SER A 51 14.41 16.56 -11.46
N PRO A 52 15.28 15.86 -12.19
CA PRO A 52 16.24 14.95 -11.57
C PRO A 52 17.26 15.72 -10.72
N ARG A 53 17.84 15.07 -9.73
CA ARG A 53 18.98 15.62 -8.98
C ARG A 53 20.21 15.71 -9.90
N PRO A 54 21.03 16.78 -9.80
CA PRO A 54 22.26 16.86 -10.53
C PRO A 54 23.18 15.64 -10.26
N GLY A 55 23.63 14.98 -11.32
CA GLY A 55 24.51 13.81 -11.20
C GLY A 55 23.81 12.49 -10.86
N ALA A 56 22.47 12.43 -10.86
CA ALA A 56 21.76 11.18 -10.65
C ALA A 56 21.97 10.23 -11.85
N ASP A 57 22.54 9.06 -11.58
CA ASP A 57 22.81 7.98 -12.53
C ASP A 57 21.81 6.82 -12.42
N PHE A 58 20.96 6.84 -11.40
CA PHE A 58 19.92 5.83 -11.13
C PHE A 58 18.55 6.47 -10.88
N PHE A 59 17.50 5.66 -10.91
CA PHE A 59 16.13 6.08 -10.56
C PHE A 59 15.92 6.04 -9.04
N PRO A 60 15.77 7.19 -8.36
CA PRO A 60 15.56 7.25 -6.92
C PRO A 60 14.07 7.08 -6.58
N LEU A 61 13.62 5.83 -6.45
CA LEU A 61 12.30 5.49 -5.92
C LEU A 61 12.42 5.17 -4.44
N THR A 62 11.69 5.89 -3.61
CA THR A 62 11.59 5.66 -2.16
C THR A 62 10.18 5.20 -1.83
N VAL A 63 10.05 4.03 -1.21
CA VAL A 63 8.79 3.51 -0.70
C VAL A 63 8.90 3.38 0.82
N VAL A 64 7.95 3.98 1.53
CA VAL A 64 7.86 3.93 2.98
C VAL A 64 6.46 3.49 3.38
N ILE A 65 6.36 2.46 4.21
CA ILE A 65 5.12 2.06 4.87
C ILE A 65 5.27 2.28 6.36
N ASP A 66 4.37 3.07 6.90
CA ASP A 66 4.39 3.56 8.25
C ASP A 66 3.25 2.90 9.04
N GLU A 67 3.59 1.88 9.82
CA GLU A 67 2.65 1.16 10.69
C GLU A 67 2.56 1.90 12.02
N ARG A 68 1.44 2.58 12.24
CA ARG A 68 1.22 3.36 13.46
C ARG A 68 0.44 2.55 14.49
N MET A 69 0.94 2.50 15.71
CA MET A 69 0.31 1.76 16.82
C MET A 69 -1.13 2.25 17.11
N TYR A 70 -1.40 3.53 16.92
CA TYR A 70 -2.75 4.07 17.08
C TYR A 70 -3.78 3.47 16.11
N ALA A 71 -3.34 3.00 14.92
CA ALA A 71 -4.23 2.36 13.96
C ALA A 71 -4.89 1.09 14.51
N ALA A 72 -4.20 0.40 15.40
CA ALA A 72 -4.70 -0.76 16.14
C ALA A 72 -5.21 -0.41 17.55
N GLY A 73 -5.39 0.88 17.87
CA GLY A 73 -5.80 1.34 19.20
C GLY A 73 -4.75 1.09 20.30
N LYS A 74 -3.48 0.94 19.92
CA LYS A 74 -2.40 0.61 20.85
C LYS A 74 -1.48 1.80 21.09
N ILE A 75 -0.81 1.80 22.25
CA ILE A 75 0.23 2.77 22.59
C ILE A 75 1.59 2.08 22.37
N PRO A 76 2.61 2.79 21.82
CA PRO A 76 3.94 2.24 21.68
C PRO A 76 4.48 1.66 23.00
N GLY A 77 4.96 0.42 22.96
CA GLY A 77 5.35 -0.33 24.16
C GLY A 77 6.74 -0.02 24.72
N SER A 78 7.54 0.84 24.07
CA SER A 78 8.85 1.23 24.54
C SER A 78 8.81 2.13 25.77
N PHE A 79 9.94 2.24 26.50
CA PHE A 79 10.09 3.13 27.65
C PHE A 79 9.67 4.58 27.33
N PHE A 80 10.02 5.06 26.15
CA PHE A 80 9.72 6.43 25.72
C PHE A 80 8.28 6.65 25.24
N ARG A 81 7.44 5.63 25.17
CA ARG A 81 6.04 5.70 24.70
C ARG A 81 5.87 6.40 23.34
N ARG A 82 6.82 6.18 22.43
CA ARG A 82 6.81 6.75 21.07
C ARG A 82 7.10 5.68 20.04
N GLU A 83 6.70 5.95 18.81
CA GLU A 83 7.03 5.11 17.66
C GLU A 83 8.55 5.02 17.53
N GLY A 84 9.01 3.79 17.33
CA GLY A 84 10.43 3.50 17.17
C GLY A 84 10.83 3.37 15.70
N ARG A 85 11.87 2.57 15.45
CA ARG A 85 12.26 2.14 14.11
C ARG A 85 11.14 1.33 13.48
N ALA A 86 11.00 1.44 12.13
CA ALA A 86 10.10 0.57 11.39
C ALA A 86 10.43 -0.92 11.66
N PRO A 87 9.43 -1.76 11.96
CA PRO A 87 9.65 -3.19 12.14
C PRO A 87 10.10 -3.83 10.82
N GLU A 88 10.68 -5.02 10.91
CA GLU A 88 11.17 -5.76 9.74
C GLU A 88 10.04 -6.06 8.74
N SER A 89 8.83 -6.36 9.24
CA SER A 89 7.62 -6.54 8.42
C SER A 89 7.33 -5.33 7.53
N ALA A 90 7.39 -4.13 8.08
CA ALA A 90 7.17 -2.90 7.31
C ALA A 90 8.25 -2.70 6.22
N ILE A 91 9.51 -3.04 6.54
CA ILE A 91 10.60 -2.98 5.54
C ILE A 91 10.36 -3.98 4.42
N LEU A 92 9.90 -5.19 4.73
CA LEU A 92 9.57 -6.21 3.72
C LEU A 92 8.38 -5.77 2.87
N THR A 93 7.36 -5.16 3.47
CA THR A 93 6.23 -4.57 2.75
C THR A 93 6.68 -3.45 1.80
N CYS A 94 7.62 -2.58 2.22
CA CYS A 94 8.19 -1.57 1.32
C CYS A 94 8.86 -2.21 0.09
N ARG A 95 9.61 -3.29 0.28
CA ARG A 95 10.26 -4.02 -0.81
C ARG A 95 9.27 -4.76 -1.70
N LEU A 96 8.19 -5.31 -1.11
CA LEU A 96 7.10 -5.95 -1.84
C LEU A 96 6.45 -4.94 -2.81
N ILE A 97 6.27 -3.70 -2.38
CA ILE A 97 5.69 -2.62 -3.18
C ILE A 97 6.69 -2.10 -4.23
N ASP A 98 7.94 -1.85 -3.84
CA ASP A 98 8.96 -1.30 -4.74
C ASP A 98 9.21 -2.21 -5.96
N ARG A 99 9.28 -3.52 -5.72
CA ARG A 99 9.71 -4.50 -6.73
C ARG A 99 8.81 -4.54 -7.99
N PRO A 100 7.48 -4.62 -7.91
CA PRO A 100 6.61 -4.60 -9.09
C PRO A 100 6.39 -3.20 -9.66
N LEU A 101 6.51 -2.12 -8.86
CA LEU A 101 6.26 -0.77 -9.35
C LEU A 101 7.46 -0.17 -10.08
N ARG A 102 8.68 -0.45 -9.63
CA ARG A 102 9.91 0.12 -10.19
C ARG A 102 10.07 -0.11 -11.70
N PRO A 103 9.86 -1.30 -12.26
CA PRO A 103 10.00 -1.54 -13.70
C PRO A 103 8.92 -0.89 -14.55
N MET A 104 7.85 -0.37 -13.94
CA MET A 104 6.75 0.30 -14.63
C MET A 104 7.04 1.78 -14.94
N PHE A 105 8.17 2.31 -14.51
CA PHE A 105 8.62 3.64 -14.89
C PHE A 105 9.41 3.59 -16.21
N PRO A 106 9.34 4.64 -17.04
CA PRO A 106 10.05 4.68 -18.31
C PRO A 106 11.57 4.54 -18.12
N GLU A 107 12.22 3.88 -19.06
CA GLU A 107 13.67 3.79 -19.08
C GLU A 107 14.30 5.20 -19.13
N GLY A 108 15.32 5.41 -18.32
CA GLY A 108 15.98 6.72 -18.20
C GLY A 108 15.24 7.75 -17.33
N PHE A 109 14.08 7.42 -16.76
CA PHE A 109 13.42 8.30 -15.79
C PHE A 109 14.25 8.39 -14.49
N ARG A 110 14.62 9.62 -14.09
CA ARG A 110 15.54 9.88 -12.97
C ARG A 110 15.04 10.89 -11.97
N ASN A 111 13.77 11.35 -12.11
CA ASN A 111 13.18 12.20 -11.11
C ASN A 111 12.92 11.39 -9.85
N GLU A 112 13.17 11.97 -8.70
CA GLU A 112 12.91 11.34 -7.42
C GLU A 112 11.41 11.14 -7.22
N VAL A 113 11.01 9.92 -6.84
CA VAL A 113 9.63 9.57 -6.54
C VAL A 113 9.54 9.04 -5.11
N HIS A 114 8.62 9.58 -4.33
CA HIS A 114 8.29 9.14 -2.99
C HIS A 114 6.89 8.56 -2.96
N ILE A 115 6.77 7.33 -2.50
CA ILE A 115 5.51 6.66 -2.18
C ILE A 115 5.49 6.48 -0.67
N VAL A 116 4.51 7.07 -0.01
CA VAL A 116 4.34 6.97 1.44
C VAL A 116 2.96 6.40 1.74
N GLY A 117 2.93 5.23 2.35
CA GLY A 117 1.73 4.59 2.88
C GLY A 117 1.70 4.70 4.40
N THR A 118 0.61 5.22 4.95
CA THR A 118 0.39 5.27 6.40
C THR A 118 -0.80 4.42 6.75
N VAL A 119 -0.58 3.40 7.56
CA VAL A 119 -1.67 2.57 8.10
C VAL A 119 -2.39 3.39 9.16
N VAL A 120 -3.61 3.83 8.85
CA VAL A 120 -4.42 4.70 9.72
C VAL A 120 -5.53 3.95 10.45
N GLY A 121 -5.86 2.74 10.00
CA GLY A 121 -6.77 1.81 10.66
C GLY A 121 -6.30 0.37 10.45
N ALA A 122 -6.41 -0.46 11.47
CA ALA A 122 -6.08 -1.89 11.41
C ALA A 122 -7.09 -2.69 12.22
N ASP A 123 -7.78 -3.63 11.57
CA ASP A 123 -8.74 -4.53 12.22
C ASP A 123 -8.08 -5.77 12.84
N MET A 124 -6.80 -5.96 12.59
CA MET A 124 -6.01 -7.13 13.02
C MET A 124 -6.48 -8.45 12.37
N GLU A 125 -7.30 -8.36 11.35
CA GLU A 125 -7.81 -9.50 10.57
C GLU A 125 -7.27 -9.46 9.14
N ASN A 126 -7.37 -8.31 8.47
CA ASN A 126 -6.99 -8.15 7.07
C ASN A 126 -5.56 -7.60 6.94
N PRO A 127 -4.64 -8.34 6.26
CA PRO A 127 -3.31 -7.85 5.96
C PRO A 127 -3.34 -6.55 5.13
N HIS A 128 -2.48 -5.60 5.48
CA HIS A 128 -2.45 -4.28 4.83
C HIS A 128 -1.38 -4.14 3.74
N ASP A 129 -0.51 -5.10 3.56
CA ASP A 129 0.61 -5.05 2.61
C ASP A 129 0.16 -5.00 1.15
N VAL A 130 -0.71 -5.93 0.72
CA VAL A 130 -1.30 -5.95 -0.62
C VAL A 130 -2.25 -4.76 -0.81
N LEU A 131 -2.98 -4.37 0.24
CA LEU A 131 -3.80 -3.16 0.23
C LEU A 131 -2.95 -1.91 -0.04
N ALA A 132 -1.79 -1.79 0.62
CA ALA A 132 -0.84 -0.70 0.42
C ALA A 132 -0.24 -0.71 -0.99
N LEU A 133 0.04 -1.90 -1.57
CA LEU A 133 0.54 -2.03 -2.94
C LEU A 133 -0.49 -1.53 -3.96
N ASN A 134 -1.73 -2.00 -3.85
CA ASN A 134 -2.82 -1.55 -4.72
C ASN A 134 -3.08 -0.04 -4.57
N GLY A 135 -3.04 0.47 -3.33
CA GLY A 135 -3.13 1.90 -3.04
C GLY A 135 -1.99 2.70 -3.66
N ALA A 136 -0.75 2.18 -3.64
CA ALA A 136 0.41 2.82 -4.24
C ALA A 136 0.30 2.89 -5.76
N SER A 137 -0.14 1.81 -6.39
CA SER A 137 -0.43 1.77 -7.82
C SER A 137 -1.49 2.81 -8.21
N ALA A 138 -2.60 2.87 -7.48
CA ALA A 138 -3.66 3.83 -7.72
C ALA A 138 -3.19 5.29 -7.49
N ALA A 139 -2.42 5.56 -6.44
CA ALA A 139 -1.86 6.89 -6.17
C ALA A 139 -0.89 7.34 -7.28
N LEU A 140 -0.06 6.44 -7.81
CA LEU A 140 0.81 6.72 -8.94
C LEU A 140 0.02 7.06 -10.21
N MET A 141 -1.03 6.30 -10.52
CA MET A 141 -1.91 6.57 -11.67
C MET A 141 -2.57 7.96 -11.61
N LEU A 142 -2.87 8.44 -10.39
CA LEU A 142 -3.48 9.75 -10.17
C LEU A 142 -2.46 10.89 -10.11
N SER A 143 -1.18 10.60 -9.89
CA SER A 143 -0.15 11.60 -9.59
C SER A 143 0.33 12.41 -10.79
N GLY A 144 0.05 11.96 -12.02
CA GLY A 144 0.62 12.51 -13.26
C GLY A 144 2.11 12.18 -13.46
N ILE A 145 2.72 11.38 -12.58
CA ILE A 145 4.09 10.85 -12.81
C ILE A 145 4.02 9.83 -13.94
N PRO A 146 5.00 9.80 -14.87
CA PRO A 146 5.01 8.81 -15.94
C PRO A 146 5.16 7.39 -15.36
N PHE A 147 4.06 6.64 -15.42
CA PHE A 147 3.92 5.31 -14.86
C PHE A 147 3.09 4.43 -15.79
N SER A 148 3.61 3.30 -16.23
CA SER A 148 2.99 2.41 -17.21
C SER A 148 2.06 1.36 -16.58
N GLY A 149 1.53 1.65 -15.36
CA GLY A 149 0.57 0.80 -14.66
C GLY A 149 -0.85 0.86 -15.27
N PRO A 150 -1.86 0.37 -14.54
CA PRO A 150 -1.81 -0.02 -13.14
C PRO A 150 -1.16 -1.38 -12.89
N VAL A 151 -0.67 -1.57 -11.66
CA VAL A 151 -0.25 -2.86 -11.11
C VAL A 151 -1.29 -3.26 -10.07
N GLY A 152 -1.85 -4.46 -10.21
CA GLY A 152 -2.76 -5.06 -9.23
C GLY A 152 -2.08 -6.22 -8.51
N ALA A 153 -2.40 -6.38 -7.23
CA ALA A 153 -1.92 -7.49 -6.41
C ALA A 153 -3.07 -8.10 -5.62
N VAL A 154 -2.99 -9.41 -5.43
CA VAL A 154 -3.86 -10.19 -4.58
C VAL A 154 -3.03 -11.20 -3.82
N ARG A 155 -3.34 -11.38 -2.55
CA ARG A 155 -2.81 -12.47 -1.76
C ARG A 155 -3.76 -13.64 -1.89
N ILE A 156 -3.24 -14.84 -2.09
CA ILE A 156 -4.04 -16.06 -2.18
C ILE A 156 -3.47 -17.13 -1.25
N ALA A 157 -4.36 -17.87 -0.60
CA ALA A 157 -4.01 -19.02 0.20
C ALA A 157 -4.67 -20.29 -0.34
N TRP A 158 -4.09 -21.43 -0.04
CA TRP A 158 -4.63 -22.75 -0.36
C TRP A 158 -5.05 -23.45 0.92
N SER A 159 -6.35 -23.64 1.11
CA SER A 159 -6.89 -24.26 2.31
C SER A 159 -6.54 -25.76 2.38
N ALA A 160 -6.59 -26.30 3.58
CA ALA A 160 -6.47 -27.76 3.78
C ALA A 160 -7.60 -28.57 3.10
N ALA A 161 -8.75 -27.93 2.83
CA ALA A 161 -9.87 -28.51 2.09
C ALA A 161 -9.68 -28.51 0.57
N GLY A 162 -8.58 -27.92 0.05
CA GLY A 162 -8.28 -27.88 -1.38
C GLY A 162 -9.00 -26.74 -2.11
N GLU A 163 -9.23 -25.61 -1.46
CA GLU A 163 -9.90 -24.44 -2.03
C GLU A 163 -8.97 -23.21 -2.02
N TRP A 164 -9.11 -22.37 -3.04
CA TRP A 164 -8.43 -21.08 -3.09
C TRP A 164 -9.16 -20.04 -2.24
N ILE A 165 -8.43 -19.36 -1.36
CA ILE A 165 -8.92 -18.26 -0.54
C ILE A 165 -8.27 -16.98 -1.02
N PRO A 166 -8.98 -16.10 -1.75
CA PRO A 166 -8.46 -14.80 -2.12
C PRO A 166 -8.51 -13.84 -0.93
N HIS A 167 -7.46 -13.10 -0.73
CA HIS A 167 -7.29 -12.16 0.38
C HIS A 167 -7.53 -12.82 1.75
N PRO A 168 -6.76 -13.87 2.10
CA PRO A 168 -6.92 -14.54 3.39
C PRO A 168 -6.73 -13.56 4.54
N THR A 169 -7.49 -13.75 5.62
CA THR A 169 -7.20 -13.13 6.90
C THR A 169 -5.92 -13.70 7.48
N TYR A 170 -5.37 -13.09 8.53
CA TYR A 170 -4.20 -13.64 9.22
C TYR A 170 -4.45 -15.06 9.75
N GLU A 171 -5.67 -15.36 10.21
CA GLU A 171 -6.07 -16.67 10.70
C GLU A 171 -6.14 -17.67 9.53
N GLU A 172 -6.88 -17.36 8.49
CA GLU A 172 -6.98 -18.20 7.27
C GLU A 172 -5.61 -18.47 6.63
N GLY A 173 -4.74 -17.46 6.59
CA GLY A 173 -3.36 -17.61 6.10
C GLY A 173 -2.54 -18.55 6.95
N SER A 174 -2.64 -18.46 8.28
CA SER A 174 -1.88 -19.30 9.22
C SER A 174 -2.32 -20.78 9.18
N GLU A 175 -3.58 -21.05 8.86
CA GLU A 175 -4.15 -22.40 8.75
C GLU A 175 -4.03 -22.99 7.34
N SER A 176 -3.60 -22.20 6.36
CA SER A 176 -3.46 -22.64 4.98
C SER A 176 -2.25 -23.55 4.76
N ALA A 177 -2.34 -24.43 3.75
CA ALA A 177 -1.22 -25.28 3.36
C ALA A 177 -0.06 -24.47 2.75
N PHE A 178 -0.39 -23.41 2.05
CA PHE A 178 0.57 -22.38 1.62
C PHE A 178 -0.16 -21.06 1.30
N GLU A 179 0.61 -19.98 1.29
CA GLU A 179 0.16 -18.63 0.99
C GLU A 179 1.15 -17.95 0.02
N MET A 180 0.63 -17.19 -0.95
CA MET A 180 1.45 -16.41 -1.88
C MET A 180 0.78 -15.08 -2.31
#